data_70734287d282c251f346141c23dce5bf
#
_entry.id   70734287d282c251f346141c23dce5bf
#
_cell.length_a   1.000
_cell.length_b   1.000
_cell.length_c   1.000
_cell.angle_alpha   90.00
_cell.angle_beta   90.00
_cell.angle_gamma   90.00
#
_symmetry.space_group_name_H-M   'P 1'
#
loop_
_entity.id
_entity.type
_entity.pdbx_description
1 polymer ?
#
loop_
_entity_poly.entity_id
_entity_poly.type
_entity_poly.pdbx_seq_one_letter_code
_entity_poly.pdbx_strand_id
1 'polypeptide(L)'
;MLPNRIDVKRFAYAFLAACFFAAPAVARSPVPVGTFVVGANDGITDVPGVLINHVTKISGLGTLVPGVGPVRTGATAIVANAEVWNRRPAAATFDLNGNGELTGSHWIDEAGFLETPIVLTNTLNVGRVDDGVVSWMIKRWPAIGVRDDVPLPAVGECDDQGLSDIQGRHVSESDVVTMLDGVHGGDFPRGAVGAGTGMRAFGFKAGIGSSSRVLPKTLGGYTVGVLVNANTGSREELTIGGVHVGRALAHELLPSLPKDAAYVAPTRGRASDGSILVVIATDAPLDAIHLRDVAKRAVIGLGRTGATSHVSSGDLFLAFSTTHVYPREGTIVQPPLEDDESRIDALYAATADAVESAIDDALFSAVTTTGANGLTFFSLPYERVAPLLKP
;
A
#
# COMPACT_ATOMS: atom_id res chain seq x y z
N MET A 1 50.39 4.02 -58.10
CA MET A 1 50.10 4.91 -56.97
C MET A 1 49.01 4.24 -56.12
N LEU A 2 49.36 3.76 -54.92
CA LEU A 2 48.48 3.02 -54.02
C LEU A 2 47.73 3.99 -53.12
N PRO A 3 46.45 3.74 -52.78
CA PRO A 3 45.75 4.56 -51.83
C PRO A 3 45.91 4.10 -50.38
N ASN A 4 45.81 5.04 -49.49
CA ASN A 4 46.06 5.02 -48.06
C ASN A 4 45.27 3.97 -47.26
N ARG A 5 45.97 3.43 -46.26
CA ARG A 5 45.41 2.58 -45.18
C ARG A 5 44.51 3.39 -44.28
N ILE A 6 43.30 2.86 -44.07
CA ILE A 6 42.36 3.33 -43.02
C ILE A 6 42.75 2.67 -41.69
N ASP A 7 43.08 3.51 -40.72
CA ASP A 7 43.45 3.11 -39.36
C ASP A 7 42.17 2.86 -38.54
N VAL A 8 41.93 1.59 -38.21
CA VAL A 8 40.74 1.17 -37.43
C VAL A 8 41.09 1.29 -35.95
N LYS A 9 40.72 2.41 -35.33
CA LYS A 9 40.80 2.55 -33.88
C LYS A 9 39.80 1.61 -33.20
N ARG A 10 40.33 0.66 -32.41
CA ARG A 10 39.60 -0.26 -31.55
C ARG A 10 38.89 0.54 -30.46
N PHE A 11 37.57 0.62 -30.51
CA PHE A 11 36.75 1.04 -29.37
C PHE A 11 36.64 -0.14 -28.41
N ALA A 12 37.28 -0.06 -27.25
CA ALA A 12 37.09 -0.96 -26.14
C ALA A 12 35.76 -0.59 -25.44
N TYR A 13 34.74 -1.40 -25.60
CA TYR A 13 33.53 -1.29 -24.77
C TYR A 13 33.87 -1.85 -23.39
N ALA A 14 33.93 -0.94 -22.41
CA ALA A 14 33.93 -1.30 -21.00
C ALA A 14 32.53 -1.76 -20.62
N PHE A 15 32.33 -3.06 -20.42
CA PHE A 15 31.16 -3.62 -19.78
C PHE A 15 31.20 -3.21 -18.30
N LEU A 16 30.39 -2.23 -17.90
CA LEU A 16 30.10 -2.00 -16.50
C LEU A 16 29.21 -3.15 -16.02
N ALA A 17 29.80 -4.09 -15.29
CA ALA A 17 29.04 -5.09 -14.53
C ALA A 17 28.28 -4.34 -13.44
N ALA A 18 26.97 -4.18 -13.60
CA ALA A 18 26.09 -3.74 -12.53
C ALA A 18 26.06 -4.87 -11.48
N CYS A 19 26.82 -4.70 -10.41
CA CYS A 19 26.66 -5.52 -9.23
C CYS A 19 25.26 -5.23 -8.65
N PHE A 20 24.33 -6.12 -8.89
CA PHE A 20 23.10 -6.19 -8.11
C PHE A 20 23.51 -6.59 -6.69
N PHE A 21 23.67 -5.62 -5.81
CA PHE A 21 23.64 -5.88 -4.39
C PHE A 21 22.21 -6.35 -4.09
N ALA A 22 22.04 -7.64 -3.79
CA ALA A 22 20.85 -8.12 -3.15
C ALA A 22 20.68 -7.29 -1.88
N ALA A 23 19.61 -6.48 -1.82
CA ALA A 23 19.28 -5.75 -0.60
C ALA A 23 19.17 -6.81 0.53
N PRO A 24 19.75 -6.56 1.71
CA PRO A 24 19.57 -7.47 2.82
C PRO A 24 18.08 -7.66 3.05
N ALA A 25 17.66 -8.90 3.32
CA ALA A 25 16.29 -9.21 3.70
C ALA A 25 15.89 -8.25 4.82
N VAL A 26 14.96 -7.34 4.54
CA VAL A 26 14.55 -6.30 5.48
C VAL A 26 13.86 -6.99 6.64
N ALA A 27 14.28 -6.70 7.86
CA ALA A 27 13.75 -7.32 9.06
C ALA A 27 12.27 -6.94 9.22
N ARG A 28 11.39 -7.92 9.19
CA ARG A 28 9.99 -7.77 9.61
C ARG A 28 9.93 -7.33 11.07
N SER A 29 8.77 -6.84 11.53
CA SER A 29 8.60 -6.46 12.94
C SER A 29 9.17 -7.55 13.88
N PRO A 30 10.03 -7.20 14.83
CA PRO A 30 10.59 -8.17 15.77
C PRO A 30 9.58 -8.62 16.82
N VAL A 31 8.38 -8.04 16.84
CA VAL A 31 7.35 -8.32 17.84
C VAL A 31 6.22 -9.11 17.19
N PRO A 32 5.92 -10.32 17.68
CA PRO A 32 4.72 -11.02 17.29
C PRO A 32 3.49 -10.25 17.83
N VAL A 33 2.54 -9.97 16.95
CA VAL A 33 1.28 -9.32 17.28
C VAL A 33 0.16 -10.34 17.26
N GLY A 34 -0.58 -10.43 18.37
CA GLY A 34 -1.71 -11.34 18.50
C GLY A 34 -1.28 -12.81 18.72
N THR A 35 -2.25 -13.71 18.62
CA THR A 35 -2.08 -15.14 18.90
C THR A 35 -2.29 -16.05 17.69
N PHE A 36 -2.81 -15.51 16.58
CA PHE A 36 -3.01 -16.28 15.35
C PHE A 36 -1.71 -16.48 14.59
N VAL A 37 -1.61 -17.62 13.91
CA VAL A 37 -0.45 -17.95 13.07
C VAL A 37 -0.43 -17.03 11.85
N VAL A 38 0.74 -16.55 11.47
CA VAL A 38 0.93 -15.82 10.21
C VAL A 38 0.91 -16.78 9.02
N GLY A 39 0.46 -16.33 7.86
CA GLY A 39 0.52 -17.11 6.63
C GLY A 39 1.96 -17.23 6.09
N ALA A 40 2.11 -17.98 5.00
CA ALA A 40 3.43 -18.34 4.46
C ALA A 40 4.27 -17.14 4.00
N ASN A 41 3.62 -16.09 3.47
CA ASN A 41 4.27 -14.86 3.02
C ASN A 41 4.13 -13.72 4.03
N ASP A 42 3.36 -13.93 5.10
CA ASP A 42 2.93 -12.87 6.02
C ASP A 42 2.47 -11.63 5.28
N GLY A 43 1.51 -11.80 4.37
CA GLY A 43 1.04 -10.75 3.48
C GLY A 43 -0.36 -10.97 2.94
N ILE A 44 -0.93 -9.94 2.32
CA ILE A 44 -2.28 -9.97 1.74
C ILE A 44 -2.46 -11.10 0.72
N THR A 45 -1.39 -11.52 0.06
CA THR A 45 -1.36 -12.60 -0.93
C THR A 45 -1.46 -14.00 -0.33
N ASP A 46 -1.45 -14.14 1.00
CA ASP A 46 -1.79 -15.40 1.67
C ASP A 46 -3.28 -15.73 1.57
N VAL A 47 -4.11 -14.73 1.28
CA VAL A 47 -5.52 -14.95 0.96
C VAL A 47 -5.63 -15.49 -0.47
N PRO A 48 -6.20 -16.69 -0.66
CA PRO A 48 -6.28 -17.32 -1.96
C PRO A 48 -6.96 -16.44 -3.02
N GLY A 49 -6.34 -16.30 -4.18
CA GLY A 49 -6.84 -15.53 -5.32
C GLY A 49 -6.36 -14.08 -5.37
N VAL A 50 -5.83 -13.53 -4.28
CA VAL A 50 -5.30 -12.17 -4.25
C VAL A 50 -3.97 -12.08 -5.00
N LEU A 51 -3.90 -11.09 -5.91
CA LEU A 51 -2.72 -10.79 -6.71
C LEU A 51 -2.28 -9.34 -6.48
N ILE A 52 -0.98 -9.09 -6.59
CA ILE A 52 -0.39 -7.77 -6.35
C ILE A 52 0.71 -7.46 -7.37
N ASN A 53 0.93 -6.17 -7.62
CA ASN A 53 2.14 -5.67 -8.29
C ASN A 53 2.35 -4.18 -7.98
N HIS A 54 3.55 -3.69 -8.27
CA HIS A 54 3.95 -2.30 -8.06
C HIS A 54 4.58 -1.70 -9.32
N VAL A 55 4.36 -0.40 -9.52
CA VAL A 55 5.21 0.44 -10.34
C VAL A 55 5.87 1.49 -9.44
N THR A 56 7.20 1.52 -9.43
CA THR A 56 8.01 2.44 -8.61
C THR A 56 8.73 3.43 -9.51
N LYS A 57 8.57 4.73 -9.22
CA LYS A 57 9.19 5.83 -9.97
C LYS A 57 10.17 6.59 -9.07
N ILE A 58 11.46 6.43 -9.35
CA ILE A 58 12.54 7.11 -8.63
C ILE A 58 13.45 7.76 -9.67
N SER A 59 13.53 9.11 -9.65
CA SER A 59 14.44 9.87 -10.51
C SER A 59 14.78 11.22 -9.93
N GLY A 60 15.91 11.78 -10.35
CA GLY A 60 16.36 13.10 -9.99
C GLY A 60 16.79 13.26 -8.53
N LEU A 61 17.54 14.33 -8.27
CA LEU A 61 18.03 14.79 -6.96
C LEU A 61 18.03 16.32 -6.95
N GLY A 62 18.14 16.92 -5.76
CA GLY A 62 18.31 18.37 -5.59
C GLY A 62 16.99 19.13 -5.52
N THR A 63 17.01 20.38 -6.01
CA THR A 63 15.89 21.31 -5.90
C THR A 63 14.66 20.83 -6.66
N LEU A 64 13.48 20.96 -6.05
CA LEU A 64 12.21 20.65 -6.68
C LEU A 64 11.96 21.55 -7.90
N VAL A 65 11.73 20.93 -9.04
CA VAL A 65 11.26 21.60 -10.25
C VAL A 65 9.91 20.98 -10.64
N PRO A 66 8.79 21.67 -10.45
CA PRO A 66 7.47 21.15 -10.75
C PRO A 66 7.34 20.60 -12.17
N GLY A 67 6.82 19.39 -12.31
CA GLY A 67 6.70 18.67 -13.58
C GLY A 67 7.97 17.93 -14.03
N VAL A 68 9.07 18.07 -13.31
CA VAL A 68 10.37 17.45 -13.65
C VAL A 68 10.88 16.53 -12.56
N GLY A 69 10.80 16.93 -11.31
CA GLY A 69 11.28 16.11 -10.18
C GLY A 69 12.02 16.93 -9.09
N PRO A 70 12.65 16.27 -8.13
CA PRO A 70 12.83 14.81 -7.96
C PRO A 70 11.55 14.02 -7.78
N VAL A 71 11.54 12.77 -8.29
CA VAL A 71 10.40 11.86 -8.26
C VAL A 71 10.63 10.75 -7.24
N ARG A 72 9.70 10.57 -6.31
CA ARG A 72 9.66 9.47 -5.31
C ARG A 72 8.20 9.04 -5.16
N THR A 73 7.66 8.37 -6.17
CA THR A 73 6.25 8.02 -6.26
C THR A 73 6.05 6.67 -6.91
N GLY A 74 4.81 6.25 -7.08
CA GLY A 74 4.44 5.04 -7.77
C GLY A 74 2.98 4.68 -7.61
N ALA A 75 2.66 3.45 -7.97
CA ALA A 75 1.35 2.86 -7.73
C ALA A 75 1.47 1.39 -7.30
N THR A 76 0.47 0.91 -6.58
CA THR A 76 0.34 -0.48 -6.10
C THR A 76 -1.02 -1.00 -6.49
N ALA A 77 -1.08 -2.09 -7.25
CA ALA A 77 -2.32 -2.76 -7.62
C ALA A 77 -2.58 -3.96 -6.70
N ILE A 78 -3.82 -4.11 -6.25
CA ILE A 78 -4.35 -5.29 -5.58
C ILE A 78 -5.54 -5.79 -6.38
N VAL A 79 -5.51 -7.06 -6.79
CA VAL A 79 -6.57 -7.67 -7.59
C VAL A 79 -7.15 -8.84 -6.79
N ALA A 80 -8.43 -8.77 -6.47
CA ALA A 80 -9.10 -9.74 -5.62
C ALA A 80 -9.22 -11.13 -6.29
N ASN A 81 -9.34 -11.16 -7.61
CA ASN A 81 -9.26 -12.35 -8.47
C ASN A 81 -9.07 -11.95 -9.93
N ALA A 82 -8.55 -12.86 -10.76
CA ALA A 82 -8.25 -12.58 -12.17
C ALA A 82 -9.47 -12.22 -13.04
N GLU A 83 -10.68 -12.54 -12.59
CA GLU A 83 -11.94 -12.29 -13.29
C GLU A 83 -12.83 -11.28 -12.55
N VAL A 84 -12.22 -10.27 -11.90
CA VAL A 84 -12.90 -9.32 -11.01
C VAL A 84 -14.13 -8.65 -11.65
N TRP A 85 -14.13 -8.41 -12.95
CA TRP A 85 -15.28 -7.86 -13.69
C TRP A 85 -16.48 -8.84 -13.72
N ASN A 86 -16.21 -10.12 -13.97
CA ASN A 86 -17.24 -11.16 -14.09
C ASN A 86 -17.56 -11.83 -12.75
N ARG A 87 -16.61 -11.83 -11.82
CA ARG A 87 -16.69 -12.49 -10.51
C ARG A 87 -16.41 -11.45 -9.41
N ARG A 88 -17.42 -10.65 -9.10
CA ARG A 88 -17.31 -9.50 -8.20
C ARG A 88 -17.28 -9.97 -6.75
N PRO A 89 -16.16 -9.86 -6.02
CA PRO A 89 -16.10 -10.21 -4.62
C PRO A 89 -16.96 -9.26 -3.78
N ALA A 90 -17.63 -9.79 -2.75
CA ALA A 90 -18.28 -8.95 -1.75
C ALA A 90 -17.26 -7.98 -1.15
N ALA A 91 -17.64 -6.73 -0.95
CA ALA A 91 -16.76 -5.69 -0.45
C ALA A 91 -17.54 -4.60 0.29
N ALA A 92 -16.84 -3.86 1.13
CA ALA A 92 -17.36 -2.66 1.80
C ALA A 92 -16.21 -1.72 2.13
N THR A 93 -16.53 -0.43 2.29
CA THR A 93 -15.59 0.59 2.75
C THR A 93 -15.98 1.13 4.13
N PHE A 94 -15.00 1.76 4.79
CA PHE A 94 -15.20 2.51 6.02
C PHE A 94 -14.20 3.67 6.07
N ASP A 95 -14.70 4.87 6.28
CA ASP A 95 -13.88 6.08 6.42
C ASP A 95 -13.85 6.51 7.89
N LEU A 96 -12.64 6.55 8.49
CA LEU A 96 -12.48 7.14 9.83
C LEU A 96 -12.29 8.64 9.71
N ASN A 97 -11.48 9.12 8.79
CA ASN A 97 -11.25 10.51 8.43
C ASN A 97 -11.25 10.68 6.91
N GLY A 98 -11.99 11.66 6.41
CA GLY A 98 -12.27 11.82 4.99
C GLY A 98 -11.36 12.81 4.23
N ASN A 99 -10.18 13.21 4.76
CA ASN A 99 -9.24 14.04 3.99
C ASN A 99 -8.37 13.19 3.07
N GLY A 100 -9.00 12.49 2.15
CA GLY A 100 -8.39 11.59 1.18
C GLY A 100 -9.39 11.16 0.13
N GLU A 101 -8.91 10.43 -0.87
CA GLU A 101 -9.74 9.92 -1.95
C GLU A 101 -9.64 8.39 -2.03
N LEU A 102 -10.80 7.76 -2.15
CA LEU A 102 -10.99 6.38 -2.58
C LEU A 102 -12.15 6.38 -3.60
N THR A 103 -11.82 6.46 -4.88
CA THR A 103 -12.83 6.47 -5.94
C THR A 103 -13.66 5.18 -5.92
N GLY A 104 -14.87 5.22 -6.43
CA GLY A 104 -15.75 4.05 -6.47
C GLY A 104 -16.32 3.59 -5.13
N SER A 105 -15.90 4.17 -3.98
CA SER A 105 -16.36 3.78 -2.64
C SER A 105 -17.89 3.85 -2.49
N HIS A 106 -18.54 4.87 -3.05
CA HIS A 106 -19.99 5.00 -3.02
C HIS A 106 -20.71 3.81 -3.66
N TRP A 107 -20.18 3.35 -4.82
CA TRP A 107 -20.74 2.20 -5.51
C TRP A 107 -20.44 0.89 -4.79
N ILE A 108 -19.24 0.73 -4.25
CA ILE A 108 -18.89 -0.43 -3.43
C ILE A 108 -19.85 -0.55 -2.25
N ASP A 109 -20.13 0.54 -1.56
CA ASP A 109 -21.02 0.56 -0.40
C ASP A 109 -22.49 0.37 -0.73
N GLU A 110 -22.96 0.88 -1.89
CA GLU A 110 -24.33 0.71 -2.37
C GLU A 110 -24.57 -0.72 -2.89
N ALA A 111 -23.62 -1.22 -3.70
CA ALA A 111 -23.73 -2.50 -4.38
C ALA A 111 -23.30 -3.70 -3.51
N GLY A 112 -22.45 -3.48 -2.50
CA GLY A 112 -21.91 -4.52 -1.64
C GLY A 112 -20.83 -5.38 -2.28
N PHE A 113 -20.21 -4.94 -3.40
CA PHE A 113 -19.16 -5.69 -4.10
C PHE A 113 -18.14 -4.78 -4.78
N LEU A 114 -16.97 -5.35 -5.05
CA LEU A 114 -15.91 -4.76 -5.86
C LEU A 114 -15.94 -5.35 -7.28
N GLU A 115 -15.76 -4.51 -8.31
CA GLU A 115 -15.78 -4.97 -9.70
C GLU A 115 -14.56 -4.54 -10.52
N THR A 116 -13.59 -3.88 -9.87
CA THR A 116 -12.34 -3.41 -10.48
C THR A 116 -11.14 -3.85 -9.65
N PRO A 117 -9.90 -3.80 -10.18
CA PRO A 117 -8.71 -3.73 -9.36
C PRO A 117 -8.79 -2.56 -8.37
N ILE A 118 -8.14 -2.73 -7.20
CA ILE A 118 -7.87 -1.64 -6.27
C ILE A 118 -6.46 -1.13 -6.60
N VAL A 119 -6.30 0.18 -6.83
CA VAL A 119 -4.99 0.76 -7.08
C VAL A 119 -4.73 1.90 -6.10
N LEU A 120 -3.57 1.87 -5.44
CA LEU A 120 -3.10 2.91 -4.55
C LEU A 120 -2.05 3.75 -5.26
N THR A 121 -2.05 5.08 -5.04
CA THR A 121 -1.10 6.01 -5.66
C THR A 121 -0.93 7.29 -4.81
N ASN A 122 -0.44 8.39 -5.39
CA ASN A 122 -0.43 9.69 -4.73
C ASN A 122 -1.65 10.55 -5.09
N THR A 123 -1.94 11.56 -4.26
CA THR A 123 -3.13 12.40 -4.32
C THR A 123 -3.40 13.00 -5.71
N LEU A 124 -2.41 13.63 -6.33
CA LEU A 124 -2.61 14.30 -7.62
C LEU A 124 -2.62 13.33 -8.81
N ASN A 125 -2.29 12.06 -8.58
CA ASN A 125 -2.23 11.06 -9.64
C ASN A 125 -3.53 10.23 -9.77
N VAL A 126 -4.46 10.33 -8.81
CA VAL A 126 -5.71 9.56 -8.77
C VAL A 126 -6.39 9.51 -10.13
N GLY A 127 -6.70 10.65 -10.75
CA GLY A 127 -7.41 10.67 -12.03
C GLY A 127 -6.68 10.00 -13.20
N ARG A 128 -5.31 10.02 -13.23
CA ARG A 128 -4.53 9.30 -14.25
C ARG A 128 -4.52 7.80 -14.03
N VAL A 129 -4.47 7.40 -12.77
CA VAL A 129 -4.48 5.98 -12.39
C VAL A 129 -5.86 5.39 -12.63
N ASP A 130 -6.92 6.15 -12.32
CA ASP A 130 -8.30 5.80 -12.62
C ASP A 130 -8.49 5.53 -14.13
N ASP A 131 -8.07 6.44 -14.97
CA ASP A 131 -8.08 6.30 -16.44
C ASP A 131 -7.29 5.06 -16.89
N GLY A 132 -6.12 4.81 -16.29
CA GLY A 132 -5.32 3.60 -16.55
C GLY A 132 -6.03 2.29 -16.17
N VAL A 133 -6.79 2.28 -15.08
CA VAL A 133 -7.62 1.12 -14.70
C VAL A 133 -8.72 0.90 -15.72
N VAL A 134 -9.43 1.96 -16.15
CA VAL A 134 -10.46 1.88 -17.20
C VAL A 134 -9.88 1.32 -18.49
N SER A 135 -8.74 1.85 -18.94
CA SER A 135 -8.05 1.37 -20.16
C SER A 135 -7.68 -0.10 -20.09
N TRP A 136 -7.13 -0.55 -18.96
CA TRP A 136 -6.82 -1.96 -18.74
C TRP A 136 -8.07 -2.84 -18.76
N MET A 137 -9.16 -2.40 -18.13
CA MET A 137 -10.41 -3.14 -18.08
C MET A 137 -11.05 -3.28 -19.45
N ILE A 138 -11.12 -2.19 -20.24
CA ILE A 138 -11.65 -2.22 -21.62
C ILE A 138 -10.82 -3.16 -22.50
N LYS A 139 -9.49 -3.13 -22.37
CA LYS A 139 -8.60 -4.04 -23.11
C LYS A 139 -8.88 -5.51 -22.77
N ARG A 140 -9.16 -5.82 -21.51
CA ARG A 140 -9.37 -7.18 -21.03
C ARG A 140 -10.81 -7.68 -21.28
N TRP A 141 -11.79 -6.81 -21.15
CA TRP A 141 -13.23 -7.08 -21.37
C TRP A 141 -13.81 -6.08 -22.36
N PRO A 142 -13.62 -6.31 -23.69
CA PRO A 142 -14.00 -5.34 -24.72
C PRO A 142 -15.51 -5.08 -24.86
N ALA A 143 -16.35 -5.80 -24.13
CA ALA A 143 -17.79 -5.55 -24.10
C ALA A 143 -18.18 -4.38 -23.17
N ILE A 144 -17.29 -3.96 -22.27
CA ILE A 144 -17.48 -2.83 -21.36
C ILE A 144 -17.81 -1.55 -22.16
N GLY A 145 -18.89 -0.88 -21.75
CA GLY A 145 -19.38 0.33 -22.41
C GLY A 145 -19.95 0.15 -23.83
N VAL A 146 -20.06 -1.10 -24.32
CA VAL A 146 -20.62 -1.44 -25.63
C VAL A 146 -21.86 -2.33 -25.49
N ARG A 147 -21.75 -3.42 -24.76
CA ARG A 147 -22.85 -4.37 -24.46
C ARG A 147 -22.96 -4.64 -22.97
N ASP A 148 -21.86 -4.49 -22.26
CA ASP A 148 -21.81 -4.59 -20.82
C ASP A 148 -21.88 -3.18 -20.20
N ASP A 149 -22.09 -3.16 -18.88
CA ASP A 149 -22.05 -1.97 -18.05
C ASP A 149 -20.65 -1.32 -18.04
N VAL A 150 -20.47 -0.26 -17.27
CA VAL A 150 -19.22 0.51 -17.14
C VAL A 150 -18.65 0.36 -15.73
N PRO A 151 -17.32 0.20 -15.58
CA PRO A 151 -16.69 0.09 -14.27
C PRO A 151 -16.60 1.45 -13.58
N LEU A 152 -16.65 1.43 -12.24
CA LEU A 152 -16.27 2.54 -11.37
C LEU A 152 -14.98 2.14 -10.62
N PRO A 153 -13.79 2.60 -11.05
CA PRO A 153 -12.53 2.17 -10.48
C PRO A 153 -12.39 2.50 -8.99
N ALA A 154 -11.68 1.64 -8.27
CA ALA A 154 -11.30 1.84 -6.87
C ALA A 154 -9.84 2.30 -6.80
N VAL A 155 -9.61 3.61 -6.76
CA VAL A 155 -8.28 4.22 -6.66
C VAL A 155 -8.17 5.03 -5.39
N GLY A 156 -7.23 4.64 -4.50
CA GLY A 156 -6.97 5.34 -3.25
C GLY A 156 -5.62 6.06 -3.24
N GLU A 157 -5.45 7.02 -2.34
CA GLU A 157 -4.26 7.86 -2.34
C GLU A 157 -3.70 8.19 -0.95
N CYS A 158 -2.40 8.53 -0.92
CA CYS A 158 -1.75 9.24 0.16
C CYS A 158 -0.78 10.29 -0.43
N ASP A 159 -0.59 11.41 0.27
CA ASP A 159 0.24 12.53 -0.18
C ASP A 159 1.75 12.24 -0.05
N ASP A 160 2.48 12.28 -1.17
CA ASP A 160 3.94 12.14 -1.23
C ASP A 160 4.68 13.47 -1.46
N GLN A 161 4.01 14.62 -1.38
CA GLN A 161 4.54 15.96 -1.68
C GLN A 161 5.88 16.25 -0.99
N GLY A 162 6.11 15.75 0.23
CA GLY A 162 7.35 16.04 0.96
C GLY A 162 8.61 15.49 0.28
N LEU A 163 8.51 14.35 -0.38
CA LEU A 163 9.64 13.65 -1.01
C LEU A 163 9.60 13.71 -2.54
N SER A 164 8.44 13.95 -3.13
CA SER A 164 8.21 13.84 -4.57
C SER A 164 7.71 15.13 -5.20
N ASP A 165 8.00 15.32 -6.48
CA ASP A 165 7.29 16.27 -7.34
C ASP A 165 5.88 15.70 -7.63
N ILE A 166 4.97 15.90 -6.69
CA ILE A 166 3.59 15.43 -6.82
C ILE A 166 2.85 16.11 -7.97
N GLN A 167 3.20 17.37 -8.29
CA GLN A 167 2.55 18.15 -9.33
C GLN A 167 2.81 17.59 -10.75
N GLY A 168 3.92 16.89 -10.94
CA GLY A 168 4.25 16.24 -12.20
C GLY A 168 3.37 15.05 -12.55
N ARG A 169 2.68 14.45 -11.58
CA ARG A 169 1.78 13.29 -11.79
C ARG A 169 2.46 12.20 -12.61
N HIS A 170 3.57 11.67 -12.08
CA HIS A 170 4.55 10.88 -12.83
C HIS A 170 4.14 9.42 -13.08
N VAL A 171 3.02 8.94 -12.55
CA VAL A 171 2.45 7.63 -12.92
C VAL A 171 1.53 7.83 -14.12
N SER A 172 1.84 7.19 -15.23
CA SER A 172 1.08 7.27 -16.49
C SER A 172 0.06 6.13 -16.60
N GLU A 173 -0.89 6.28 -17.50
CA GLU A 173 -1.84 5.22 -17.91
C GLU A 173 -1.08 3.93 -18.30
N SER A 174 -0.04 4.03 -19.13
CA SER A 174 0.76 2.87 -19.56
C SER A 174 1.48 2.17 -18.40
N ASP A 175 1.88 2.91 -17.36
CA ASP A 175 2.43 2.32 -16.14
C ASP A 175 1.39 1.47 -15.42
N VAL A 176 0.16 1.96 -15.31
CA VAL A 176 -0.96 1.25 -14.67
C VAL A 176 -1.31 -0.02 -15.45
N VAL A 177 -1.45 0.07 -16.78
CA VAL A 177 -1.71 -1.10 -17.63
C VAL A 177 -0.63 -2.16 -17.49
N THR A 178 0.65 -1.75 -17.56
CA THR A 178 1.78 -2.68 -17.40
C THR A 178 1.81 -3.31 -16.00
N MET A 179 1.54 -2.53 -14.97
CA MET A 179 1.49 -3.01 -13.59
C MET A 179 0.38 -4.05 -13.41
N LEU A 180 -0.83 -3.78 -13.93
CA LEU A 180 -1.96 -4.69 -13.85
C LEU A 180 -1.78 -5.95 -14.70
N ASP A 181 -1.13 -5.88 -15.85
CA ASP A 181 -0.77 -7.04 -16.66
C ASP A 181 0.24 -7.97 -15.95
N GLY A 182 1.02 -7.45 -15.00
CA GLY A 182 2.06 -8.17 -14.26
C GLY A 182 1.69 -8.58 -12.83
N VAL A 183 0.42 -8.52 -12.41
CA VAL A 183 0.02 -8.92 -11.04
C VAL A 183 0.28 -10.40 -10.78
N HIS A 184 0.74 -10.72 -9.58
CA HIS A 184 1.10 -12.07 -9.17
C HIS A 184 0.75 -12.35 -7.71
N GLY A 185 0.66 -13.61 -7.33
CA GLY A 185 0.59 -14.06 -5.94
C GLY A 185 1.96 -14.29 -5.32
N GLY A 186 2.01 -14.74 -4.08
CA GLY A 186 3.24 -15.02 -3.34
C GLY A 186 3.85 -13.78 -2.70
N ASP A 187 5.14 -13.85 -2.36
CA ASP A 187 5.85 -12.72 -1.72
C ASP A 187 6.05 -11.55 -2.69
N PHE A 188 6.13 -10.33 -2.14
CA PHE A 188 6.25 -9.10 -2.91
C PHE A 188 7.06 -8.03 -2.14
N PRO A 189 7.67 -7.06 -2.83
CA PRO A 189 8.41 -5.96 -2.20
C PRO A 189 7.53 -5.08 -1.30
N ARG A 190 8.10 -4.59 -0.19
CA ARG A 190 7.45 -3.73 0.80
C ARG A 190 8.31 -2.51 1.14
N GLY A 191 7.79 -1.59 1.93
CA GLY A 191 8.45 -0.34 2.30
C GLY A 191 8.35 0.72 1.22
N ALA A 192 9.47 1.30 0.81
CA ALA A 192 9.55 2.41 -0.13
C ALA A 192 9.38 1.98 -1.60
N VAL A 193 8.32 1.26 -1.92
CA VAL A 193 7.99 0.74 -3.26
C VAL A 193 6.57 1.10 -3.66
N GLY A 194 6.27 1.10 -4.95
CA GLY A 194 4.93 1.38 -5.45
C GLY A 194 4.37 2.71 -4.93
N ALA A 195 3.12 2.70 -4.49
CA ALA A 195 2.49 3.84 -3.84
C ALA A 195 3.22 4.29 -2.57
N GLY A 196 3.96 3.39 -1.89
CA GLY A 196 4.72 3.68 -0.68
C GLY A 196 6.04 4.40 -0.89
N THR A 197 6.46 4.65 -2.14
CA THR A 197 7.79 5.19 -2.45
C THR A 197 8.07 6.54 -1.78
N GLY A 198 7.10 7.45 -1.74
CA GLY A 198 7.23 8.78 -1.12
C GLY A 198 6.61 8.88 0.28
N MET A 199 6.10 7.78 0.85
CA MET A 199 5.35 7.81 2.11
C MET A 199 6.24 7.83 3.35
N ARG A 200 5.71 8.38 4.43
CA ARG A 200 6.35 8.51 5.73
C ARG A 200 5.33 8.26 6.84
N ALA A 201 5.73 7.57 7.90
CA ALA A 201 4.87 7.39 9.06
C ALA A 201 5.66 7.62 10.35
N PHE A 202 5.02 8.23 11.33
CA PHE A 202 5.63 8.56 12.63
C PHE A 202 6.98 9.28 12.50
N GLY A 203 7.13 10.13 11.48
CA GLY A 203 8.37 10.87 11.22
C GLY A 203 9.55 10.00 10.75
N PHE A 204 9.34 8.74 10.42
CA PHE A 204 10.28 7.86 9.73
C PHE A 204 9.86 7.62 8.28
N LYS A 205 10.77 7.09 7.45
CA LYS A 205 10.39 6.57 6.14
C LYS A 205 9.53 5.32 6.34
N ALA A 206 8.44 5.24 5.59
CA ALA A 206 7.50 4.12 5.61
C ALA A 206 7.04 3.78 4.17
N GLY A 207 5.88 3.22 3.99
CA GLY A 207 5.31 2.96 2.68
C GLY A 207 4.36 1.76 2.69
N ILE A 208 4.58 0.81 1.77
CA ILE A 208 3.79 -0.42 1.70
C ILE A 208 4.20 -1.35 2.83
N GLY A 209 3.22 -1.81 3.59
CA GLY A 209 3.37 -2.88 4.56
C GLY A 209 2.27 -3.92 4.40
N SER A 210 2.52 -5.12 4.87
CA SER A 210 1.53 -6.19 4.75
C SER A 210 1.72 -7.23 5.84
N SER A 211 0.63 -7.88 6.22
CA SER A 211 0.65 -9.01 7.16
C SER A 211 -0.57 -9.89 6.96
N SER A 212 -0.54 -11.09 7.51
CA SER A 212 -1.68 -12.01 7.48
C SER A 212 -1.87 -12.75 8.80
N ARG A 213 -3.08 -13.23 9.03
CA ARG A 213 -3.43 -14.12 10.15
C ARG A 213 -4.29 -15.27 9.65
N VAL A 214 -3.92 -16.47 10.07
CA VAL A 214 -4.66 -17.71 9.74
C VAL A 214 -5.37 -18.20 10.99
N LEU A 215 -6.68 -18.30 10.93
CA LEU A 215 -7.50 -18.80 12.01
C LEU A 215 -7.34 -20.32 12.13
N PRO A 216 -7.46 -20.90 13.35
CA PRO A 216 -7.47 -22.33 13.52
C PRO A 216 -8.69 -22.98 12.82
N LYS A 217 -8.56 -24.23 12.43
CA LYS A 217 -9.64 -24.98 11.74
C LYS A 217 -10.95 -25.02 12.52
N THR A 218 -10.88 -24.98 13.84
CA THR A 218 -12.06 -24.92 14.73
C THR A 218 -12.86 -23.63 14.58
N LEU A 219 -12.23 -22.57 14.05
CA LEU A 219 -12.83 -21.27 13.73
C LEU A 219 -12.96 -21.06 12.22
N GLY A 220 -12.97 -22.13 11.43
CA GLY A 220 -13.16 -22.10 9.98
C GLY A 220 -11.87 -22.19 9.17
N GLY A 221 -10.69 -21.95 9.76
CA GLY A 221 -9.40 -22.00 9.07
C GLY A 221 -9.19 -20.85 8.09
N TYR A 222 -9.95 -19.76 8.21
CA TYR A 222 -9.91 -18.62 7.33
C TYR A 222 -8.62 -17.81 7.48
N THR A 223 -8.25 -17.14 6.40
CA THR A 223 -7.12 -16.22 6.35
C THR A 223 -7.63 -14.79 6.25
N VAL A 224 -7.06 -13.90 7.06
CA VAL A 224 -7.18 -12.45 6.92
C VAL A 224 -5.82 -11.91 6.48
N GLY A 225 -5.77 -11.24 5.34
CA GLY A 225 -4.59 -10.60 4.80
C GLY A 225 -4.80 -9.08 4.70
N VAL A 226 -3.79 -8.32 5.07
CA VAL A 226 -3.83 -6.86 5.08
C VAL A 226 -2.68 -6.28 4.27
N LEU A 227 -2.96 -5.22 3.52
CA LEU A 227 -1.97 -4.32 2.94
C LEU A 227 -2.26 -2.89 3.38
N VAL A 228 -1.22 -2.17 3.78
CA VAL A 228 -1.31 -0.74 4.10
C VAL A 228 -0.43 0.08 3.18
N ASN A 229 -0.87 1.31 2.86
CA ASN A 229 -0.02 2.39 2.40
C ASN A 229 0.10 3.39 3.55
N ALA A 230 1.17 3.28 4.34
CA ALA A 230 1.32 3.98 5.60
C ALA A 230 1.98 5.35 5.41
N ASN A 231 1.21 6.41 5.67
CA ASN A 231 1.65 7.81 5.62
C ASN A 231 1.02 8.57 6.80
N THR A 232 1.20 8.12 8.05
CA THR A 232 0.41 8.56 9.20
C THR A 232 1.25 8.75 10.46
N GLY A 233 0.67 9.41 11.46
CA GLY A 233 1.18 9.54 12.82
C GLY A 233 2.33 10.51 13.01
N SER A 234 2.47 10.99 14.24
CA SER A 234 3.58 11.85 14.69
C SER A 234 4.65 11.03 15.40
N ARG A 235 5.90 11.52 15.43
CA ARG A 235 7.07 10.83 16.00
C ARG A 235 6.80 10.26 17.40
N GLU A 236 6.29 11.08 18.31
CA GLU A 236 6.13 10.70 19.72
C GLU A 236 4.98 9.69 19.95
N GLU A 237 4.08 9.55 18.98
CA GLU A 237 2.95 8.64 19.05
C GLU A 237 3.36 7.19 18.84
N LEU A 238 4.43 6.91 18.05
CA LEU A 238 4.80 5.56 17.64
C LEU A 238 4.91 4.62 18.83
N THR A 239 4.08 3.60 18.80
CA THR A 239 4.06 2.48 19.74
C THR A 239 4.24 1.18 18.96
N ILE A 240 5.15 0.32 19.39
CA ILE A 240 5.40 -1.00 18.80
C ILE A 240 5.35 -2.01 19.92
N GLY A 241 4.48 -3.01 19.81
CA GLY A 241 4.33 -4.03 20.87
C GLY A 241 4.01 -3.45 22.25
N GLY A 242 3.26 -2.35 22.32
CA GLY A 242 2.91 -1.66 23.55
C GLY A 242 4.01 -0.74 24.12
N VAL A 243 5.19 -0.66 23.48
CA VAL A 243 6.32 0.19 23.91
C VAL A 243 6.29 1.51 23.14
N HIS A 244 6.39 2.64 23.84
CA HIS A 244 6.45 3.99 23.24
C HIS A 244 7.82 4.27 22.58
N VAL A 245 8.09 3.56 21.48
CA VAL A 245 9.34 3.67 20.71
C VAL A 245 9.57 5.10 20.20
N GLY A 246 8.51 5.77 19.76
CA GLY A 246 8.58 7.12 19.25
C GLY A 246 9.10 8.15 20.26
N ARG A 247 8.72 8.01 21.54
CA ARG A 247 9.24 8.84 22.63
C ARG A 247 10.70 8.56 22.92
N ALA A 248 11.10 7.29 22.87
CA ALA A 248 12.52 6.91 23.07
C ALA A 248 13.42 7.45 21.96
N LEU A 249 12.89 7.62 20.75
CA LEU A 249 13.59 8.13 19.56
C LEU A 249 13.19 9.57 19.18
N ALA A 250 12.58 10.33 20.08
CA ALA A 250 11.98 11.65 19.79
C ALA A 250 12.97 12.65 19.15
N HIS A 251 14.26 12.54 19.46
CA HIS A 251 15.30 13.44 18.96
C HIS A 251 16.32 12.76 18.04
N GLU A 252 16.08 11.49 17.67
CA GLU A 252 16.99 10.71 16.83
C GLU A 252 16.45 10.59 15.41
N LEU A 253 17.33 10.66 14.41
CA LEU A 253 16.99 10.47 13.00
C LEU A 253 15.76 11.30 12.55
N LEU A 254 15.69 12.53 13.04
CA LEU A 254 14.67 13.48 12.58
C LEU A 254 14.84 13.75 11.09
N PRO A 255 13.74 13.99 10.35
CA PRO A 255 13.85 14.39 8.95
C PRO A 255 14.86 15.51 8.78
N SER A 256 15.76 15.37 7.81
CA SER A 256 16.83 16.34 7.58
C SER A 256 16.65 17.05 6.25
N LEU A 257 16.95 18.35 6.24
CA LEU A 257 16.95 19.20 5.06
C LEU A 257 18.33 19.90 4.98
N PRO A 258 18.96 19.99 3.79
CA PRO A 258 20.18 20.79 3.61
C PRO A 258 19.96 22.24 4.04
N LYS A 259 20.99 22.87 4.66
CA LYS A 259 20.89 24.24 5.19
C LYS A 259 20.61 25.29 4.12
N ASP A 260 21.01 25.02 2.89
CA ASP A 260 20.87 25.85 1.70
C ASP A 260 19.68 25.46 0.82
N ALA A 261 18.86 24.51 1.27
CA ALA A 261 17.69 24.12 0.53
C ALA A 261 16.67 25.26 0.45
N ALA A 262 16.24 25.58 -0.78
CA ALA A 262 15.15 26.51 -1.03
C ALA A 262 13.80 25.85 -0.72
N TYR A 263 13.64 25.31 0.50
CA TYR A 263 12.42 24.67 0.93
C TYR A 263 11.44 25.71 1.45
N VAL A 264 10.32 25.84 0.77
CA VAL A 264 9.16 26.55 1.31
C VAL A 264 8.29 25.50 1.99
N ALA A 265 8.25 25.52 3.32
CA ALA A 265 7.31 24.66 4.05
C ALA A 265 5.89 24.95 3.55
N PRO A 266 5.04 23.93 3.39
CA PRO A 266 3.65 24.16 3.06
C PRO A 266 3.04 25.18 4.02
N THR A 267 2.40 26.22 3.48
CA THR A 267 1.78 27.29 4.30
C THR A 267 0.59 26.81 5.09
N ARG A 268 0.06 25.63 4.78
CA ARG A 268 -0.98 24.91 5.51
C ARG A 268 -0.60 23.43 5.54
N GLY A 269 -0.66 22.83 6.69
CA GLY A 269 -0.31 21.43 6.94
C GLY A 269 0.80 21.36 8.00
N ARG A 270 0.51 20.71 9.09
CA ARG A 270 1.54 20.41 10.11
C ARG A 270 2.35 19.22 9.58
N ALA A 271 3.59 19.09 10.01
CA ALA A 271 4.44 17.93 9.71
C ALA A 271 3.84 16.57 10.17
N SER A 272 2.71 16.63 10.87
CA SER A 272 1.93 15.50 11.39
C SER A 272 0.70 15.14 10.53
N ASP A 273 0.42 15.89 9.45
CA ASP A 273 -0.70 15.57 8.57
C ASP A 273 -0.32 14.35 7.74
N GLY A 274 -1.10 13.31 7.84
CA GLY A 274 -0.86 12.04 7.19
C GLY A 274 -2.15 11.41 6.72
N SER A 275 -2.05 10.27 6.07
CA SER A 275 -3.16 9.44 5.61
C SER A 275 -2.76 7.98 5.74
N ILE A 276 -3.73 7.09 5.79
CA ILE A 276 -3.46 5.67 5.64
C ILE A 276 -4.56 5.02 4.80
N LEU A 277 -4.14 4.22 3.83
CA LEU A 277 -5.04 3.32 3.14
C LEU A 277 -4.80 1.91 3.63
N VAL A 278 -5.86 1.22 4.00
CA VAL A 278 -5.82 -0.16 4.46
C VAL A 278 -6.74 -1.01 3.60
N VAL A 279 -6.17 -1.99 2.93
CA VAL A 279 -6.91 -2.98 2.15
C VAL A 279 -6.86 -4.31 2.88
N ILE A 280 -8.04 -4.88 3.15
CA ILE A 280 -8.22 -6.11 3.91
C ILE A 280 -8.86 -7.15 3.00
N ALA A 281 -8.23 -8.29 2.86
CA ALA A 281 -8.76 -9.45 2.15
C ALA A 281 -9.05 -10.60 3.11
N THR A 282 -10.06 -11.40 2.82
CA THR A 282 -10.29 -12.66 3.53
C THR A 282 -10.90 -13.72 2.60
N ASP A 283 -10.64 -14.98 2.87
CA ASP A 283 -11.36 -16.10 2.26
C ASP A 283 -12.56 -16.57 3.11
N ALA A 284 -12.84 -15.91 4.23
CA ALA A 284 -14.12 -16.09 4.91
C ALA A 284 -15.25 -15.55 4.02
N PRO A 285 -16.34 -16.31 3.80
CA PRO A 285 -17.45 -15.88 2.93
C PRO A 285 -18.32 -14.84 3.63
N LEU A 286 -17.81 -13.63 3.80
CA LEU A 286 -18.49 -12.50 4.42
C LEU A 286 -19.25 -11.67 3.40
N ASP A 287 -20.46 -11.22 3.77
CA ASP A 287 -21.19 -10.21 3.02
C ASP A 287 -20.67 -8.78 3.30
N ALA A 288 -21.23 -7.80 2.61
CA ALA A 288 -20.81 -6.40 2.74
C ALA A 288 -21.00 -5.83 4.16
N ILE A 289 -22.01 -6.29 4.90
CA ILE A 289 -22.27 -5.82 6.27
C ILE A 289 -21.14 -6.25 7.20
N HIS A 290 -20.80 -7.54 7.18
CA HIS A 290 -19.70 -8.09 7.98
C HIS A 290 -18.33 -7.54 7.54
N LEU A 291 -18.13 -7.33 6.22
CA LEU A 291 -16.89 -6.74 5.68
C LEU A 291 -16.73 -5.29 6.13
N ARG A 292 -17.80 -4.52 6.23
CA ARG A 292 -17.74 -3.16 6.82
C ARG A 292 -17.33 -3.22 8.28
N ASP A 293 -17.81 -4.21 9.02
CA ASP A 293 -17.41 -4.39 10.41
C ASP A 293 -15.96 -4.86 10.55
N VAL A 294 -15.46 -5.68 9.62
CA VAL A 294 -14.03 -6.00 9.50
C VAL A 294 -13.23 -4.73 9.21
N ALA A 295 -13.64 -3.90 8.25
CA ALA A 295 -12.97 -2.62 7.93
C ALA A 295 -12.89 -1.68 9.15
N LYS A 296 -13.94 -1.58 9.95
CA LYS A 296 -13.94 -0.82 11.21
C LYS A 296 -12.90 -1.33 12.22
N ARG A 297 -12.57 -2.62 12.23
CA ARG A 297 -11.57 -3.19 13.17
C ARG A 297 -10.14 -2.83 12.80
N ALA A 298 -9.89 -2.38 11.58
CA ALA A 298 -8.61 -1.80 11.17
C ALA A 298 -8.22 -0.59 12.03
N VAL A 299 -9.20 0.21 12.49
CA VAL A 299 -8.99 1.34 13.41
C VAL A 299 -8.33 0.90 14.71
N ILE A 300 -8.66 -0.30 15.21
CA ILE A 300 -8.05 -0.85 16.44
C ILE A 300 -6.57 -1.13 16.21
N GLY A 301 -6.21 -1.77 15.09
CA GLY A 301 -4.81 -2.03 14.72
C GLY A 301 -4.03 -0.73 14.54
N LEU A 302 -4.60 0.24 13.84
CA LEU A 302 -4.02 1.57 13.67
C LEU A 302 -3.79 2.27 15.03
N GLY A 303 -4.78 2.27 15.91
CA GLY A 303 -4.68 2.86 17.25
C GLY A 303 -3.62 2.20 18.14
N ARG A 304 -3.38 0.89 17.98
CA ARG A 304 -2.33 0.17 18.74
C ARG A 304 -0.93 0.62 18.37
N THR A 305 -0.70 1.09 17.14
CA THR A 305 0.58 1.70 16.73
C THR A 305 0.79 3.11 17.28
N GLY A 306 -0.22 3.64 17.99
CA GLY A 306 -0.21 4.96 18.61
C GLY A 306 -0.81 6.06 17.74
N ALA A 307 -1.15 5.80 16.49
CA ALA A 307 -1.78 6.79 15.63
C ALA A 307 -3.12 7.26 16.19
N THR A 308 -3.31 8.57 16.26
CA THR A 308 -4.53 9.19 16.78
C THR A 308 -5.46 9.69 15.68
N SER A 309 -5.10 9.48 14.42
CA SER A 309 -5.89 9.89 13.25
C SER A 309 -6.22 11.38 13.29
N HIS A 310 -5.19 12.20 13.03
CA HIS A 310 -5.30 13.67 13.12
C HIS A 310 -6.38 14.23 12.19
N VAL A 311 -6.93 15.39 12.52
CA VAL A 311 -8.08 16.02 11.84
C VAL A 311 -7.88 16.23 10.33
N SER A 312 -6.64 16.33 9.86
CA SER A 312 -6.27 16.48 8.46
C SER A 312 -5.83 15.17 7.78
N SER A 313 -5.96 14.05 8.48
CA SER A 313 -5.67 12.71 7.95
C SER A 313 -6.79 12.21 7.02
N GLY A 314 -6.43 11.42 6.01
CA GLY A 314 -7.35 10.59 5.24
C GLY A 314 -7.14 9.13 5.62
N ASP A 315 -8.00 8.58 6.47
CA ASP A 315 -7.87 7.21 6.97
C ASP A 315 -9.01 6.38 6.39
N LEU A 316 -8.71 5.67 5.28
CA LEU A 316 -9.70 4.98 4.45
C LEU A 316 -9.42 3.48 4.43
N PHE A 317 -10.47 2.69 4.58
CA PHE A 317 -10.40 1.24 4.72
C PHE A 317 -11.32 0.57 3.70
N LEU A 318 -10.82 -0.49 3.04
CA LEU A 318 -11.60 -1.33 2.14
C LEU A 318 -11.39 -2.80 2.51
N ALA A 319 -12.48 -3.54 2.71
CA ALA A 319 -12.45 -4.98 2.97
C ALA A 319 -13.19 -5.74 1.90
N PHE A 320 -12.68 -6.92 1.49
CA PHE A 320 -13.34 -7.79 0.53
C PHE A 320 -13.17 -9.28 0.87
N SER A 321 -14.12 -10.10 0.39
CA SER A 321 -14.09 -11.56 0.51
C SER A 321 -13.80 -12.20 -0.84
N THR A 322 -12.79 -13.09 -0.92
CA THR A 322 -12.47 -13.80 -2.17
C THR A 322 -13.40 -14.96 -2.48
N THR A 323 -14.23 -15.39 -1.53
CA THR A 323 -15.11 -16.57 -1.66
C THR A 323 -16.58 -16.21 -1.78
N HIS A 324 -17.06 -15.15 -1.11
CA HIS A 324 -18.42 -14.65 -1.33
C HIS A 324 -18.42 -13.73 -2.55
N VAL A 325 -18.90 -14.24 -3.68
CA VAL A 325 -18.75 -13.62 -5.00
C VAL A 325 -20.09 -13.48 -5.69
N TYR A 326 -20.36 -12.31 -6.22
CA TYR A 326 -21.53 -11.97 -7.06
C TYR A 326 -21.15 -12.06 -8.54
N PRO A 327 -21.41 -13.20 -9.22
CA PRO A 327 -21.14 -13.30 -10.65
C PRO A 327 -22.06 -12.37 -11.44
N ARG A 328 -21.60 -11.83 -12.58
CA ARG A 328 -22.49 -11.06 -13.47
C ARG A 328 -23.58 -11.90 -14.07
N GLU A 329 -23.26 -13.17 -14.33
CA GLU A 329 -24.22 -14.17 -14.80
C GLU A 329 -24.23 -15.36 -13.85
N GLY A 330 -25.43 -15.84 -13.52
CA GLY A 330 -25.61 -17.01 -12.63
C GLY A 330 -25.98 -16.65 -11.20
N THR A 331 -25.74 -17.57 -10.28
CA THR A 331 -26.08 -17.44 -8.85
C THR A 331 -24.83 -17.19 -8.02
N ILE A 332 -25.00 -16.62 -6.83
CA ILE A 332 -23.92 -16.44 -5.83
C ILE A 332 -23.22 -17.79 -5.61
N VAL A 333 -21.88 -17.76 -5.70
CA VAL A 333 -21.07 -18.99 -5.68
C VAL A 333 -21.06 -19.62 -4.30
N GLN A 334 -21.03 -18.82 -3.24
CA GLN A 334 -21.04 -19.28 -1.86
C GLN A 334 -21.91 -18.34 -1.01
N PRO A 335 -22.87 -18.89 -0.24
CA PRO A 335 -23.65 -18.07 0.68
C PRO A 335 -22.74 -17.43 1.74
N PRO A 336 -23.15 -16.29 2.32
CA PRO A 336 -22.41 -15.69 3.41
C PRO A 336 -22.33 -16.64 4.61
N LEU A 337 -21.27 -16.42 5.42
CA LEU A 337 -21.11 -17.11 6.68
C LEU A 337 -22.32 -16.83 7.57
N GLU A 338 -22.88 -17.87 8.17
CA GLU A 338 -23.88 -17.68 9.22
C GLU A 338 -23.28 -16.93 10.40
N ASP A 339 -24.10 -16.13 11.09
CA ASP A 339 -23.73 -15.41 12.30
C ASP A 339 -23.25 -16.38 13.39
N ASP A 340 -21.96 -16.59 13.45
CA ASP A 340 -21.25 -17.34 14.49
C ASP A 340 -20.33 -16.36 15.20
N GLU A 341 -20.77 -15.89 16.36
CA GLU A 341 -20.07 -14.89 17.16
C GLU A 341 -18.59 -15.25 17.36
N SER A 342 -18.28 -16.51 17.62
CA SER A 342 -16.89 -16.95 17.85
C SER A 342 -16.00 -16.78 16.61
N ARG A 343 -16.53 -17.05 15.41
CA ARG A 343 -15.79 -16.92 14.14
C ARG A 343 -15.66 -15.45 13.74
N ILE A 344 -16.73 -14.69 13.90
CA ILE A 344 -16.73 -13.26 13.58
C ILE A 344 -15.78 -12.51 14.50
N ASP A 345 -15.80 -12.76 15.81
CA ASP A 345 -14.86 -12.16 16.77
C ASP A 345 -13.41 -12.52 16.47
N ALA A 346 -13.15 -13.77 16.06
CA ALA A 346 -11.81 -14.18 15.65
C ALA A 346 -11.33 -13.46 14.39
N LEU A 347 -12.20 -13.21 13.39
CA LEU A 347 -11.90 -12.42 12.20
C LEU A 347 -11.61 -10.96 12.55
N TYR A 348 -12.36 -10.38 13.49
CA TYR A 348 -12.12 -9.03 13.99
C TYR A 348 -10.77 -8.91 14.71
N ALA A 349 -10.45 -9.85 15.59
CA ALA A 349 -9.16 -9.88 16.28
C ALA A 349 -8.01 -10.06 15.27
N ALA A 350 -8.14 -11.00 14.33
CA ALA A 350 -7.15 -11.24 13.28
C ALA A 350 -6.92 -9.98 12.41
N THR A 351 -7.98 -9.23 12.12
CA THR A 351 -7.89 -7.97 11.37
C THR A 351 -7.09 -6.92 12.13
N ALA A 352 -7.42 -6.69 13.40
CA ALA A 352 -6.70 -5.72 14.21
C ALA A 352 -5.21 -6.07 14.35
N ASP A 353 -4.90 -7.35 14.57
CA ASP A 353 -3.53 -7.86 14.69
C ASP A 353 -2.76 -7.74 13.36
N ALA A 354 -3.39 -8.05 12.24
CA ALA A 354 -2.78 -7.96 10.92
C ALA A 354 -2.52 -6.49 10.50
N VAL A 355 -3.41 -5.56 10.85
CA VAL A 355 -3.22 -4.12 10.56
C VAL A 355 -2.07 -3.55 11.38
N GLU A 356 -1.99 -3.82 12.69
CA GLU A 356 -0.86 -3.41 13.52
C GLU A 356 0.45 -3.92 12.93
N SER A 357 0.53 -5.23 12.64
CA SER A 357 1.72 -5.84 12.03
C SER A 357 2.06 -5.28 10.66
N ALA A 358 1.06 -4.95 9.82
CA ALA A 358 1.30 -4.39 8.50
C ALA A 358 1.88 -2.96 8.58
N ILE A 359 1.46 -2.16 9.56
CA ILE A 359 2.03 -0.82 9.79
C ILE A 359 3.48 -0.94 10.30
N ASP A 360 3.75 -1.86 11.21
CA ASP A 360 5.11 -2.15 11.66
C ASP A 360 5.99 -2.61 10.49
N ASP A 361 5.48 -3.51 9.64
CA ASP A 361 6.19 -3.98 8.45
C ASP A 361 6.49 -2.83 7.47
N ALA A 362 5.57 -1.89 7.27
CA ALA A 362 5.79 -0.69 6.44
C ALA A 362 6.97 0.16 6.95
N LEU A 363 7.16 0.24 8.27
CA LEU A 363 8.25 0.98 8.90
C LEU A 363 9.58 0.21 8.82
N PHE A 364 9.60 -1.08 9.16
CA PHE A 364 10.81 -1.89 9.17
C PHE A 364 11.30 -2.25 7.77
N SER A 365 10.41 -2.34 6.78
CA SER A 365 10.74 -2.63 5.39
C SER A 365 11.21 -1.41 4.59
N ALA A 366 11.03 -0.19 5.12
CA ALA A 366 11.40 1.02 4.43
C ALA A 366 12.91 1.29 4.52
N VAL A 367 13.45 1.87 3.44
CA VAL A 367 14.84 2.33 3.39
C VAL A 367 14.91 3.85 3.43
N THR A 368 15.97 4.39 4.06
CA THR A 368 16.21 5.84 4.09
C THR A 368 16.11 6.42 2.69
N THR A 369 15.30 7.47 2.54
CA THR A 369 14.98 8.05 1.23
C THR A 369 15.19 9.56 1.25
N THR A 370 15.98 10.03 0.27
CA THR A 370 16.14 11.46 -0.03
C THR A 370 15.31 11.81 -1.25
N GLY A 371 14.51 12.86 -1.15
CA GLY A 371 13.61 13.34 -2.20
C GLY A 371 13.82 14.79 -2.57
N ALA A 372 12.71 15.48 -2.84
CA ALA A 372 12.68 16.88 -3.27
C ALA A 372 13.44 17.80 -2.29
N ASN A 373 14.21 18.75 -2.84
CA ASN A 373 15.02 19.72 -2.09
C ASN A 373 16.08 19.09 -1.15
N GLY A 374 16.40 17.80 -1.33
CA GLY A 374 17.31 17.06 -0.45
C GLY A 374 16.67 16.64 0.88
N LEU A 375 15.35 16.79 1.04
CA LEU A 375 14.65 16.32 2.23
C LEU A 375 14.82 14.80 2.37
N THR A 376 15.30 14.38 3.53
CA THR A 376 15.59 12.98 3.83
C THR A 376 14.78 12.50 5.00
N PHE A 377 14.04 11.42 4.80
CA PHE A 377 13.43 10.63 5.87
C PHE A 377 14.22 9.35 6.08
N PHE A 378 14.60 9.11 7.33
CA PHE A 378 15.38 7.94 7.71
C PHE A 378 14.47 6.73 7.94
N SER A 379 14.98 5.54 7.63
CA SER A 379 14.36 4.28 8.02
C SER A 379 14.30 4.15 9.54
N LEU A 380 13.33 3.39 10.05
CA LEU A 380 13.27 3.05 11.46
C LEU A 380 14.51 2.20 11.81
N PRO A 381 15.33 2.61 12.81
CA PRO A 381 16.60 1.94 13.11
C PRO A 381 16.38 0.67 13.94
N TYR A 382 16.36 -0.50 13.27
CA TYR A 382 16.14 -1.79 13.91
C TYR A 382 17.00 -2.00 15.15
N GLU A 383 18.31 -1.70 15.07
CA GLU A 383 19.30 -1.86 16.15
C GLU A 383 18.96 -1.05 17.40
N ARG A 384 18.25 0.08 17.23
CA ARG A 384 17.84 0.95 18.33
C ARG A 384 16.49 0.54 18.90
N VAL A 385 15.61 -0.03 18.06
CA VAL A 385 14.25 -0.43 18.45
C VAL A 385 14.25 -1.79 19.12
N ALA A 386 14.95 -2.79 18.58
CA ALA A 386 14.93 -4.15 19.07
C ALA A 386 15.30 -4.28 20.57
N PRO A 387 16.29 -3.53 21.10
CA PRO A 387 16.57 -3.55 22.54
C PRO A 387 15.46 -3.00 23.44
N LEU A 388 14.63 -2.04 22.91
CA LEU A 388 13.52 -1.45 23.66
C LEU A 388 12.33 -2.42 23.79
N LEU A 389 12.22 -3.37 22.87
CA LEU A 389 11.12 -4.34 22.78
C LEU A 389 11.39 -5.63 23.56
N LYS A 390 12.57 -5.75 24.19
CA LYS A 390 12.88 -6.90 25.05
C LYS A 390 12.12 -6.73 26.38
N PRO A 391 11.45 -7.81 26.86
CA PRO A 391 10.76 -7.79 28.15
C PRO A 391 11.72 -7.58 29.32
#